data_212a58f3566b51877d04406ddb918281
#
_entry.id   212a58f3566b51877d04406ddb918281
#
_cell.length_a   1.000
_cell.length_b   1.000
_cell.length_c   1.000
_cell.angle_alpha   90.00
_cell.angle_beta   90.00
_cell.angle_gamma   90.00
#
_symmetry.space_group_name_H-M   'P 1'
#
loop_
_entity.id
_entity.type
_entity.pdbx_description
1 polymer ?
#
loop_
_entity_poly.entity_id
_entity_poly.type
_entity_poly.pdbx_seq_one_letter_code
_entity_poly.pdbx_strand_id
1 'polypeptide(L)'
;MNNTPEVKIGIVAVSRDCFPESLSVNRRKALVEAYKAKYDAAEIYECPVCIVESEIHMVQALEDIKKAGCNALCVYLGNFGPEISETLLAKHFDGPKMFVAAAEESGDNLCQGRGDAYCGMLNASYNLALRNIKAYIPEYPVGDAEDCADMIHEFVPIARAVAALSQLKIISFGPRPLNFLACNAPIKQLYNLGVEIEENSELDLFEAFNKHAGDERIPGIVKEMEEELGAGNKKPEILSKLAQYELTLKDWVQEHKGYRKYVAIAGKCWPAFQTQFGFVPCYVNSRLTAQGIPVSCEVDIYGALSEYIGTVISQDTVTLLDINNTVPKDMYEADIKGKFDYTLKDTFMGFHCGNTASGKLSFCEMKYQMIMARALPIEVTQGTLEGDIKPGSITFYRLQSTADNKLRAYIAQGEVLPVATRSFGSIGVFAIPEMGRFYRYVLIEKNFPHHGAVAFGNYGKALFEVFKYIGVDVEEIGYNQPKSVRYRTENPFA
;
A
#
# COMPACT_ATOMS: atom_id res chain seq x y z
N MET A 1 3.22 12.07 -13.18
CA MET A 1 3.21 10.68 -13.77
C MET A 1 2.12 9.91 -13.06
N ASN A 2 1.22 9.18 -13.77
CA ASN A 2 0.30 8.29 -13.09
C ASN A 2 1.05 7.02 -12.68
N ASN A 3 1.35 6.88 -11.38
CA ASN A 3 2.14 5.78 -10.81
C ASN A 3 1.28 4.73 -10.09
N THR A 4 -0.04 4.81 -10.28
CA THR A 4 -1.02 3.88 -9.72
C THR A 4 -1.93 3.34 -10.82
N PRO A 5 -2.30 2.04 -10.81
CA PRO A 5 -3.24 1.50 -11.78
C PRO A 5 -4.67 1.97 -11.51
N GLU A 6 -5.40 2.23 -12.57
CA GLU A 6 -6.86 2.20 -12.52
C GLU A 6 -7.34 0.75 -12.45
N VAL A 7 -8.41 0.50 -11.72
CA VAL A 7 -9.00 -0.84 -11.57
C VAL A 7 -10.27 -0.91 -12.39
N LYS A 8 -10.39 -1.95 -13.21
CA LYS A 8 -11.61 -2.29 -13.91
C LYS A 8 -11.94 -3.77 -13.70
N ILE A 9 -12.94 -4.04 -12.90
CA ILE A 9 -13.36 -5.39 -12.50
C ILE A 9 -14.37 -5.93 -13.48
N GLY A 10 -14.03 -7.03 -14.17
CA GLY A 10 -15.01 -7.78 -14.97
C GLY A 10 -15.90 -8.61 -14.06
N ILE A 11 -17.19 -8.32 -14.01
CA ILE A 11 -18.19 -9.11 -13.29
C ILE A 11 -18.70 -10.21 -14.20
N VAL A 12 -18.38 -11.46 -13.88
CA VAL A 12 -18.78 -12.66 -14.61
C VAL A 12 -19.66 -13.53 -13.72
N ALA A 13 -20.93 -13.61 -14.08
CA ALA A 13 -21.85 -14.48 -13.37
C ALA A 13 -21.73 -15.93 -13.85
N VAL A 14 -21.94 -16.88 -12.92
CA VAL A 14 -21.95 -18.31 -13.19
C VAL A 14 -23.26 -18.93 -12.81
N SER A 15 -23.62 -20.03 -13.48
CA SER A 15 -24.82 -20.82 -13.21
C SER A 15 -24.53 -22.29 -13.42
N ARG A 16 -25.14 -23.13 -12.62
CA ARG A 16 -25.12 -24.59 -12.85
C ARG A 16 -26.39 -25.03 -13.53
N ASP A 17 -26.27 -25.90 -14.52
CA ASP A 17 -27.30 -26.39 -15.43
C ASP A 17 -28.61 -26.88 -14.79
N CYS A 18 -28.53 -27.41 -13.52
CA CYS A 18 -29.68 -27.86 -12.77
C CYS A 18 -30.42 -26.76 -11.98
N PHE A 19 -29.93 -25.51 -12.04
CA PHE A 19 -30.57 -24.35 -11.40
C PHE A 19 -31.13 -23.40 -12.46
N PRO A 20 -32.12 -22.55 -12.12
CA PRO A 20 -32.64 -21.58 -13.07
C PRO A 20 -31.56 -20.56 -13.50
N GLU A 21 -31.20 -20.55 -14.77
CA GLU A 21 -30.26 -19.56 -15.34
C GLU A 21 -30.73 -18.13 -15.08
N SER A 22 -32.04 -17.90 -15.24
CA SER A 22 -32.67 -16.59 -15.03
C SER A 22 -32.40 -16.01 -13.65
N LEU A 23 -32.21 -16.85 -12.64
CA LEU A 23 -31.88 -16.43 -11.28
C LEU A 23 -30.52 -15.72 -11.24
N SER A 24 -29.49 -16.32 -11.83
CA SER A 24 -28.15 -15.72 -11.90
C SER A 24 -28.13 -14.46 -12.78
N VAL A 25 -28.88 -14.43 -13.90
CA VAL A 25 -28.99 -13.26 -14.76
C VAL A 25 -29.59 -12.09 -14.00
N ASN A 26 -30.72 -12.30 -13.30
CA ASN A 26 -31.40 -11.24 -12.57
C ASN A 26 -30.57 -10.74 -11.37
N ARG A 27 -29.95 -11.64 -10.61
CA ARG A 27 -29.10 -11.31 -9.48
C ARG A 27 -27.88 -10.52 -9.92
N ARG A 28 -27.20 -10.90 -11.01
CA ARG A 28 -26.10 -10.11 -11.58
C ARG A 28 -26.54 -8.71 -11.98
N LYS A 29 -27.68 -8.58 -12.66
CA LYS A 29 -28.20 -7.27 -13.06
C LYS A 29 -28.47 -6.40 -11.84
N ALA A 30 -29.12 -6.91 -10.81
CA ALA A 30 -29.37 -6.19 -9.57
C ALA A 30 -28.06 -5.76 -8.89
N LEU A 31 -27.05 -6.63 -8.82
CA LEU A 31 -25.72 -6.33 -8.30
C LEU A 31 -25.07 -5.15 -9.06
N VAL A 32 -25.07 -5.19 -10.39
CA VAL A 32 -24.47 -4.13 -11.22
C VAL A 32 -25.20 -2.81 -11.03
N GLU A 33 -26.52 -2.82 -10.92
CA GLU A 33 -27.33 -1.65 -10.63
C GLU A 33 -27.03 -1.08 -9.24
N ALA A 34 -26.96 -1.94 -8.21
CA ALA A 34 -26.60 -1.54 -6.85
C ALA A 34 -25.20 -0.92 -6.78
N TYR A 35 -24.21 -1.52 -7.45
CA TYR A 35 -22.86 -0.96 -7.50
C TYR A 35 -22.87 0.45 -8.14
N LYS A 36 -23.46 0.61 -9.31
CA LYS A 36 -23.51 1.88 -10.02
C LYS A 36 -24.29 2.97 -9.29
N ALA A 37 -25.23 2.60 -8.43
CA ALA A 37 -25.96 3.55 -7.61
C ALA A 37 -25.13 4.11 -6.43
N LYS A 38 -24.12 3.38 -5.98
CA LYS A 38 -23.38 3.68 -4.75
C LYS A 38 -21.89 4.07 -5.01
N TYR A 39 -21.28 3.54 -6.07
CA TYR A 39 -19.87 3.63 -6.38
C TYR A 39 -19.59 4.06 -7.81
N ASP A 40 -18.31 4.25 -8.16
CA ASP A 40 -17.93 4.64 -9.51
C ASP A 40 -18.21 3.52 -10.52
N ALA A 41 -19.07 3.78 -11.46
CA ALA A 41 -19.43 2.87 -12.54
C ALA A 41 -18.24 2.48 -13.44
N ALA A 42 -17.17 3.29 -13.48
CA ALA A 42 -15.98 3.01 -14.27
C ALA A 42 -15.14 1.86 -13.70
N GLU A 43 -15.30 1.57 -12.41
CA GLU A 43 -14.58 0.49 -11.74
C GLU A 43 -15.07 -0.91 -12.11
N ILE A 44 -16.24 -1.04 -12.72
CA ILE A 44 -16.82 -2.33 -13.07
C ILE A 44 -17.17 -2.45 -14.55
N TYR A 45 -17.15 -3.67 -15.03
CA TYR A 45 -17.62 -4.05 -16.36
C TYR A 45 -18.52 -5.28 -16.24
N GLU A 46 -19.75 -5.19 -16.69
CA GLU A 46 -20.66 -6.32 -16.77
C GLU A 46 -20.35 -7.16 -18.00
N CYS A 47 -19.90 -8.40 -17.80
CA CYS A 47 -19.61 -9.31 -18.90
C CYS A 47 -20.93 -9.67 -19.63
N PRO A 48 -21.04 -9.44 -20.94
CA PRO A 48 -22.26 -9.75 -21.71
C PRO A 48 -22.46 -11.24 -21.94
N VAL A 49 -21.45 -12.08 -21.73
CA VAL A 49 -21.67 -13.52 -21.59
C VAL A 49 -22.52 -13.70 -20.35
N CYS A 50 -23.83 -13.88 -20.58
CA CYS A 50 -24.83 -13.76 -19.54
C CYS A 50 -24.53 -14.65 -18.33
N ILE A 51 -24.18 -15.90 -18.60
CA ILE A 51 -23.92 -16.89 -17.57
C ILE A 51 -22.84 -17.85 -18.05
N VAL A 52 -21.87 -18.12 -17.20
CA VAL A 52 -20.88 -19.17 -17.44
C VAL A 52 -21.39 -20.48 -16.85
N GLU A 53 -21.77 -21.43 -17.72
CA GLU A 53 -22.21 -22.78 -17.33
C GLU A 53 -21.25 -23.86 -17.85
N SER A 54 -20.37 -23.53 -18.78
CA SER A 54 -19.47 -24.46 -19.44
C SER A 54 -18.09 -23.84 -19.70
N GLU A 55 -17.12 -24.65 -20.06
CA GLU A 55 -15.80 -24.16 -20.47
C GLU A 55 -15.85 -23.33 -21.75
N ILE A 56 -16.86 -23.58 -22.65
CA ILE A 56 -17.06 -22.75 -23.83
C ILE A 56 -17.49 -21.33 -23.43
N HIS A 57 -18.46 -21.22 -22.53
CA HIS A 57 -18.88 -19.91 -22.00
C HIS A 57 -17.74 -19.21 -21.23
N MET A 58 -16.93 -19.98 -20.50
CA MET A 58 -15.75 -19.48 -19.80
C MET A 58 -14.75 -18.83 -20.77
N VAL A 59 -14.43 -19.49 -21.89
CA VAL A 59 -13.52 -18.93 -22.91
C VAL A 59 -14.10 -17.62 -23.49
N GLN A 60 -15.38 -17.60 -23.83
CA GLN A 60 -16.06 -16.41 -24.35
C GLN A 60 -16.01 -15.25 -23.33
N ALA A 61 -16.25 -15.55 -22.04
CA ALA A 61 -16.17 -14.54 -20.98
C ALA A 61 -14.75 -13.98 -20.81
N LEU A 62 -13.71 -14.85 -20.86
CA LEU A 62 -12.30 -14.40 -20.80
C LEU A 62 -11.94 -13.47 -21.97
N GLU A 63 -12.35 -13.83 -23.18
CA GLU A 63 -12.09 -13.00 -24.36
C GLU A 63 -12.80 -11.65 -24.26
N ASP A 64 -14.03 -11.63 -23.77
CA ASP A 64 -14.82 -10.41 -23.62
C ASP A 64 -14.22 -9.45 -22.57
N ILE A 65 -13.98 -9.92 -21.34
CA ILE A 65 -13.39 -9.08 -20.29
C ILE A 65 -11.98 -8.59 -20.65
N LYS A 66 -11.19 -9.39 -21.36
CA LYS A 66 -9.90 -9.00 -21.91
C LYS A 66 -10.05 -7.88 -22.93
N LYS A 67 -10.98 -8.02 -23.88
CA LYS A 67 -11.28 -6.99 -24.89
C LYS A 67 -11.80 -5.69 -24.25
N ALA A 68 -12.54 -5.79 -23.16
CA ALA A 68 -13.01 -4.64 -22.38
C ALA A 68 -11.90 -3.96 -21.56
N GLY A 69 -10.68 -4.52 -21.51
CA GLY A 69 -9.55 -3.98 -20.74
C GLY A 69 -9.68 -4.19 -19.23
N CYS A 70 -10.44 -5.20 -18.79
CA CYS A 70 -10.52 -5.53 -17.36
C CYS A 70 -9.19 -6.07 -16.86
N ASN A 71 -8.74 -5.54 -15.73
CA ASN A 71 -7.50 -5.95 -15.06
C ASN A 71 -7.75 -6.60 -13.68
N ALA A 72 -9.01 -6.77 -13.30
CA ALA A 72 -9.46 -7.53 -12.15
C ALA A 72 -10.73 -8.33 -12.51
N LEU A 73 -10.99 -9.42 -11.79
CA LEU A 73 -12.10 -10.33 -12.03
C LEU A 73 -12.93 -10.51 -10.77
N CYS A 74 -14.26 -10.40 -10.90
CA CYS A 74 -15.22 -10.88 -9.92
C CYS A 74 -16.00 -12.07 -10.52
N VAL A 75 -15.84 -13.24 -9.93
CA VAL A 75 -16.68 -14.40 -10.23
C VAL A 75 -17.87 -14.35 -9.28
N TYR A 76 -19.06 -14.14 -9.84
CA TYR A 76 -20.30 -13.99 -9.12
C TYR A 76 -21.15 -15.25 -9.20
N LEU A 77 -21.30 -15.94 -8.09
CA LEU A 77 -22.18 -17.12 -7.98
C LEU A 77 -23.61 -16.64 -7.80
N GLY A 78 -24.34 -16.47 -8.89
CA GLY A 78 -25.76 -16.14 -8.86
C GLY A 78 -26.65 -17.32 -8.42
N ASN A 79 -26.15 -18.55 -8.58
CA ASN A 79 -26.63 -19.79 -7.99
C ASN A 79 -25.42 -20.68 -7.65
N PHE A 80 -25.60 -21.98 -7.46
CA PHE A 80 -24.56 -22.92 -7.03
C PHE A 80 -23.23 -22.81 -7.82
N GLY A 81 -23.29 -22.55 -9.11
CA GLY A 81 -22.12 -22.46 -9.99
C GLY A 81 -21.57 -23.80 -10.49
N PRO A 82 -20.89 -23.79 -11.67
CA PRO A 82 -20.23 -24.95 -12.26
C PRO A 82 -18.75 -24.99 -11.82
N GLU A 83 -18.41 -25.79 -10.83
CA GLU A 83 -17.10 -25.84 -10.15
C GLU A 83 -15.88 -25.85 -11.09
N ILE A 84 -15.98 -26.52 -12.26
CA ILE A 84 -14.89 -26.57 -13.23
C ILE A 84 -14.74 -25.23 -13.94
N SER A 85 -15.80 -24.74 -14.57
CA SER A 85 -15.74 -23.56 -15.44
C SER A 85 -15.42 -22.28 -14.65
N GLU A 86 -16.00 -22.11 -13.46
CA GLU A 86 -15.73 -20.93 -12.61
C GLU A 86 -14.29 -20.87 -12.09
N THR A 87 -13.73 -22.03 -11.73
CA THR A 87 -12.36 -22.09 -11.23
C THR A 87 -11.33 -22.02 -12.36
N LEU A 88 -11.65 -22.56 -13.56
CA LEU A 88 -10.81 -22.38 -14.74
C LEU A 88 -10.85 -20.92 -15.26
N LEU A 89 -12.01 -20.26 -15.17
CA LEU A 89 -12.11 -18.82 -15.43
C LEU A 89 -11.11 -18.05 -14.57
N ALA A 90 -11.10 -18.30 -13.27
CA ALA A 90 -10.14 -17.70 -12.35
C ALA A 90 -8.69 -18.10 -12.65
N LYS A 91 -8.43 -19.35 -13.04
CA LYS A 91 -7.09 -19.83 -13.38
C LYS A 91 -6.49 -19.13 -14.59
N HIS A 92 -7.28 -18.90 -15.62
CA HIS A 92 -6.82 -18.35 -16.89
C HIS A 92 -6.94 -16.84 -17.00
N PHE A 93 -7.55 -16.18 -16.02
CA PHE A 93 -7.54 -14.72 -15.94
C PHE A 93 -6.19 -14.24 -15.37
N ASP A 94 -5.53 -13.37 -16.10
CA ASP A 94 -4.27 -12.76 -15.67
C ASP A 94 -4.56 -11.46 -14.88
N GLY A 95 -4.57 -11.56 -13.56
CA GLY A 95 -4.82 -10.43 -12.66
C GLY A 95 -5.44 -10.87 -11.32
N PRO A 96 -5.68 -9.91 -10.42
CA PRO A 96 -6.37 -10.15 -9.15
C PRO A 96 -7.81 -10.60 -9.40
N LYS A 97 -8.30 -11.48 -8.56
CA LYS A 97 -9.62 -12.10 -8.68
C LYS A 97 -10.29 -12.24 -7.32
N MET A 98 -11.60 -12.13 -7.32
CA MET A 98 -12.45 -12.38 -6.16
C MET A 98 -13.60 -13.31 -6.48
N PHE A 99 -14.17 -13.91 -5.44
CA PHE A 99 -15.40 -14.69 -5.50
C PHE A 99 -16.41 -14.14 -4.50
N VAL A 100 -17.65 -14.03 -4.93
CA VAL A 100 -18.77 -13.58 -4.10
C VAL A 100 -20.05 -14.27 -4.59
N ALA A 101 -20.99 -14.53 -3.69
CA ALA A 101 -22.18 -15.32 -3.96
C ALA A 101 -23.46 -14.62 -3.53
N ALA A 102 -24.55 -14.90 -4.23
CA ALA A 102 -25.86 -14.35 -3.92
C ALA A 102 -26.51 -15.04 -2.72
N ALA A 103 -27.07 -14.26 -1.82
CA ALA A 103 -28.02 -14.76 -0.81
C ALA A 103 -29.36 -15.12 -1.47
N GLU A 104 -30.14 -15.95 -0.77
CA GLU A 104 -31.54 -16.19 -1.16
C GLU A 104 -32.41 -14.98 -0.81
N GLU A 105 -33.29 -14.58 -1.73
CA GLU A 105 -34.03 -13.33 -1.65
C GLU A 105 -35.24 -13.41 -0.70
N SER A 106 -35.89 -14.58 -0.60
CA SER A 106 -37.10 -14.77 0.21
C SER A 106 -37.31 -16.20 0.64
N GLY A 107 -37.76 -16.38 1.88
CA GLY A 107 -38.21 -17.67 2.42
C GLY A 107 -39.43 -18.24 1.69
N ASP A 108 -40.23 -17.41 1.06
CA ASP A 108 -41.45 -17.80 0.34
C ASP A 108 -41.17 -18.59 -0.94
N ASN A 109 -39.96 -18.48 -1.50
CA ASN A 109 -39.60 -19.09 -2.78
C ASN A 109 -38.51 -20.15 -2.70
N LEU A 110 -38.15 -20.60 -1.50
CA LEU A 110 -37.06 -21.57 -1.29
C LEU A 110 -37.28 -22.93 -1.96
N CYS A 111 -38.53 -23.31 -2.24
CA CYS A 111 -38.83 -24.58 -2.91
C CYS A 111 -38.59 -24.57 -4.42
N GLN A 112 -38.82 -23.44 -5.08
CA GLN A 112 -38.80 -23.36 -6.55
C GLN A 112 -37.75 -22.40 -7.10
N GLY A 113 -37.34 -21.38 -6.35
CA GLY A 113 -36.43 -20.31 -6.80
C GLY A 113 -35.11 -20.26 -6.05
N ARG A 114 -34.74 -21.25 -5.26
CA ARG A 114 -33.47 -21.26 -4.54
C ARG A 114 -32.29 -21.47 -5.49
N GLY A 115 -31.15 -20.83 -5.19
CA GLY A 115 -29.96 -20.91 -5.99
C GLY A 115 -28.82 -21.73 -5.37
N ASP A 116 -28.85 -21.96 -4.07
CA ASP A 116 -27.83 -22.69 -3.31
C ASP A 116 -26.40 -22.11 -3.45
N ALA A 117 -26.28 -20.81 -3.72
CA ALA A 117 -24.99 -20.18 -3.92
C ALA A 117 -24.10 -20.18 -2.66
N TYR A 118 -24.70 -20.24 -1.46
CA TYR A 118 -23.98 -20.41 -0.21
C TYR A 118 -23.18 -21.73 -0.17
N CYS A 119 -23.81 -22.82 -0.57
CA CYS A 119 -23.17 -24.13 -0.73
C CYS A 119 -22.15 -24.11 -1.89
N GLY A 120 -22.52 -23.49 -3.01
CA GLY A 120 -21.63 -23.33 -4.15
C GLY A 120 -20.33 -22.58 -3.82
N MET A 121 -20.39 -21.56 -2.96
CA MET A 121 -19.22 -20.80 -2.52
C MET A 121 -18.21 -21.66 -1.76
N LEU A 122 -18.66 -22.61 -0.92
CA LEU A 122 -17.78 -23.57 -0.26
C LEU A 122 -17.05 -24.46 -1.28
N ASN A 123 -17.79 -24.95 -2.28
CA ASN A 123 -17.22 -25.78 -3.33
C ASN A 123 -16.26 -25.00 -4.23
N ALA A 124 -16.59 -23.74 -4.58
CA ALA A 124 -15.69 -22.84 -5.31
C ALA A 124 -14.38 -22.66 -4.56
N SER A 125 -14.41 -22.35 -3.26
CA SER A 125 -13.21 -22.16 -2.44
C SER A 125 -12.35 -23.44 -2.36
N TYR A 126 -12.99 -24.61 -2.21
CA TYR A 126 -12.31 -25.90 -2.23
C TYR A 126 -11.62 -26.15 -3.58
N ASN A 127 -12.31 -25.88 -4.69
CA ASN A 127 -11.76 -26.08 -6.04
C ASN A 127 -10.64 -25.08 -6.38
N LEU A 128 -10.69 -23.84 -5.88
CA LEU A 128 -9.57 -22.90 -5.97
C LEU A 128 -8.33 -23.45 -5.27
N ALA A 129 -8.49 -24.02 -4.06
CA ALA A 129 -7.40 -24.64 -3.32
C ALA A 129 -6.81 -25.84 -4.04
N LEU A 130 -7.64 -26.75 -4.60
CA LEU A 130 -7.20 -27.89 -5.39
C LEU A 130 -6.31 -27.50 -6.59
N ARG A 131 -6.53 -26.33 -7.16
CA ARG A 131 -5.79 -25.81 -8.31
C ARG A 131 -4.70 -24.80 -7.94
N ASN A 132 -4.48 -24.59 -6.63
CA ASN A 132 -3.56 -23.58 -6.12
C ASN A 132 -3.81 -22.17 -6.73
N ILE A 133 -5.07 -21.78 -6.82
CA ILE A 133 -5.50 -20.49 -7.34
C ILE A 133 -5.77 -19.56 -6.16
N LYS A 134 -5.10 -18.40 -6.15
CA LYS A 134 -5.35 -17.35 -5.16
C LYS A 134 -6.52 -16.48 -5.63
N ALA A 135 -7.44 -16.21 -4.72
CA ALA A 135 -8.55 -15.28 -4.90
C ALA A 135 -8.85 -14.57 -3.58
N TYR A 136 -9.32 -13.35 -3.66
CA TYR A 136 -9.93 -12.67 -2.53
C TYR A 136 -11.32 -13.26 -2.28
N ILE A 137 -11.59 -13.66 -1.07
CA ILE A 137 -12.90 -14.08 -0.59
C ILE A 137 -13.22 -13.18 0.59
N PRO A 138 -14.32 -12.39 0.53
CA PRO A 138 -14.73 -11.52 1.63
C PRO A 138 -14.93 -12.30 2.95
N GLU A 139 -14.94 -11.60 4.07
CA GLU A 139 -15.13 -12.19 5.39
C GLU A 139 -16.42 -13.00 5.49
N TYR A 140 -17.49 -12.47 4.90
CA TYR A 140 -18.73 -13.20 4.67
C TYR A 140 -19.11 -13.04 3.18
N PRO A 141 -18.83 -14.03 2.33
CA PRO A 141 -18.83 -13.85 0.87
C PRO A 141 -20.20 -14.05 0.22
N VAL A 142 -21.28 -14.02 0.98
CA VAL A 142 -22.66 -14.25 0.51
C VAL A 142 -23.55 -13.11 0.96
N GLY A 143 -24.23 -12.46 0.03
CA GLY A 143 -25.07 -11.31 0.33
C GLY A 143 -26.12 -11.02 -0.73
N ASP A 144 -26.99 -10.07 -0.45
CA ASP A 144 -27.87 -9.51 -1.46
C ASP A 144 -27.09 -8.63 -2.45
N ALA A 145 -27.80 -7.92 -3.33
CA ALA A 145 -27.18 -7.11 -4.37
C ALA A 145 -26.34 -5.96 -3.77
N GLU A 146 -26.81 -5.33 -2.68
CA GLU A 146 -26.13 -4.22 -2.03
C GLU A 146 -24.89 -4.72 -1.25
N ASP A 147 -25.03 -5.79 -0.49
CA ASP A 147 -23.93 -6.44 0.21
C ASP A 147 -22.82 -6.86 -0.76
N CYS A 148 -23.19 -7.47 -1.88
CA CYS A 148 -22.23 -7.90 -2.90
C CYS A 148 -21.56 -6.68 -3.59
N ALA A 149 -22.27 -5.58 -3.78
CA ALA A 149 -21.68 -4.34 -4.28
C ALA A 149 -20.64 -3.78 -3.32
N ASP A 150 -20.90 -3.79 -2.01
CA ASP A 150 -19.96 -3.36 -0.98
C ASP A 150 -18.71 -4.28 -0.95
N MET A 151 -18.88 -5.59 -1.03
CA MET A 151 -17.77 -6.55 -1.11
C MET A 151 -16.89 -6.32 -2.35
N ILE A 152 -17.48 -6.00 -3.50
CA ILE A 152 -16.73 -5.69 -4.73
C ILE A 152 -15.97 -4.37 -4.55
N HIS A 153 -16.57 -3.36 -3.94
CA HIS A 153 -15.90 -2.11 -3.67
C HIS A 153 -14.72 -2.27 -2.70
N GLU A 154 -14.86 -3.10 -1.67
CA GLU A 154 -13.75 -3.47 -0.78
C GLU A 154 -12.59 -4.15 -1.52
N PHE A 155 -12.87 -4.85 -2.61
CA PHE A 155 -11.84 -5.48 -3.43
C PHE A 155 -11.05 -4.49 -4.31
N VAL A 156 -11.58 -3.33 -4.65
CA VAL A 156 -10.92 -2.34 -5.52
C VAL A 156 -9.50 -1.98 -5.04
N PRO A 157 -9.26 -1.55 -3.80
CA PRO A 157 -7.90 -1.24 -3.32
C PRO A 157 -7.00 -2.48 -3.27
N ILE A 158 -7.55 -3.67 -3.00
CA ILE A 158 -6.80 -4.94 -3.00
C ILE A 158 -6.36 -5.26 -4.43
N ALA A 159 -7.28 -5.21 -5.37
CA ALA A 159 -7.01 -5.45 -6.79
C ALA A 159 -5.98 -4.47 -7.33
N ARG A 160 -6.08 -3.20 -6.96
CA ARG A 160 -5.13 -2.14 -7.35
C ARG A 160 -3.72 -2.47 -6.87
N ALA A 161 -3.54 -2.84 -5.61
CA ALA A 161 -2.24 -3.18 -5.06
C ALA A 161 -1.63 -4.44 -5.71
N VAL A 162 -2.42 -5.50 -5.89
CA VAL A 162 -1.95 -6.74 -6.51
C VAL A 162 -1.55 -6.51 -7.97
N ALA A 163 -2.37 -5.78 -8.75
CA ALA A 163 -2.07 -5.44 -10.13
C ALA A 163 -0.83 -4.54 -10.24
N ALA A 164 -0.69 -3.59 -9.31
CA ALA A 164 0.45 -2.69 -9.26
C ALA A 164 1.77 -3.41 -9.05
N LEU A 165 1.83 -4.35 -8.10
CA LEU A 165 3.06 -5.08 -7.75
C LEU A 165 3.64 -5.84 -8.92
N SER A 166 2.83 -6.46 -9.76
CA SER A 166 3.29 -7.20 -10.96
C SER A 166 3.94 -6.30 -12.02
N GLN A 167 3.77 -4.98 -11.91
CA GLN A 167 4.28 -3.97 -12.84
C GLN A 167 5.22 -2.95 -12.16
N LEU A 168 5.64 -3.23 -10.93
CA LEU A 168 6.51 -2.36 -10.15
C LEU A 168 7.99 -2.62 -10.45
N LYS A 169 8.76 -1.53 -10.56
CA LYS A 169 10.23 -1.52 -10.46
C LYS A 169 10.63 -0.68 -9.24
N ILE A 170 11.54 -1.18 -8.44
CA ILE A 170 12.21 -0.39 -7.40
C ILE A 170 13.61 -0.05 -7.90
N ILE A 171 13.91 1.22 -8.02
CA ILE A 171 15.22 1.75 -8.41
C ILE A 171 15.98 2.11 -7.14
N SER A 172 17.13 1.48 -6.92
CA SER A 172 17.95 1.77 -5.75
C SER A 172 19.24 2.47 -6.12
N PHE A 173 19.69 3.39 -5.27
CA PHE A 173 20.96 4.08 -5.36
C PHE A 173 21.78 3.85 -4.09
N GLY A 174 22.71 2.93 -4.16
CA GLY A 174 23.48 2.60 -2.99
C GLY A 174 24.37 1.38 -3.20
N PRO A 175 24.96 0.80 -2.21
CA PRO A 175 24.30 0.05 -1.14
C PRO A 175 23.90 0.93 0.05
N ARG A 176 23.10 0.34 0.96
CA ARG A 176 22.74 0.96 2.23
C ARG A 176 23.95 1.59 2.94
N PRO A 177 23.76 2.55 3.84
CA PRO A 177 24.84 3.08 4.65
C PRO A 177 25.56 2.00 5.46
N LEU A 178 26.87 2.16 5.65
CA LEU A 178 27.68 1.23 6.43
C LEU A 178 27.15 1.13 7.88
N ASN A 179 27.12 -0.09 8.42
CA ASN A 179 26.56 -0.44 9.74
C ASN A 179 25.05 -0.23 9.89
N PHE A 180 24.32 0.07 8.81
CA PHE A 180 22.87 0.23 8.84
C PHE A 180 22.17 -1.03 8.29
N LEU A 181 22.38 -2.15 8.97
CA LEU A 181 21.88 -3.47 8.53
C LEU A 181 20.35 -3.61 8.60
N ALA A 182 19.68 -2.70 9.30
CA ALA A 182 18.21 -2.65 9.35
C ALA A 182 17.55 -2.52 7.96
N CYS A 183 18.25 -1.93 6.99
CA CYS A 183 17.78 -1.81 5.61
C CYS A 183 18.32 -2.92 4.68
N ASN A 184 18.99 -3.94 5.23
CA ASN A 184 19.52 -5.07 4.47
C ASN A 184 18.56 -6.26 4.55
N ALA A 185 17.88 -6.56 3.48
CA ALA A 185 16.93 -7.68 3.43
C ALA A 185 17.08 -8.47 2.12
N PRO A 186 16.77 -9.79 2.12
CA PRO A 186 16.83 -10.62 0.93
C PRO A 186 15.84 -10.16 -0.13
N ILE A 187 16.32 -9.81 -1.33
CA ILE A 187 15.49 -9.32 -2.44
C ILE A 187 14.81 -10.43 -3.25
N LYS A 188 15.14 -11.68 -3.01
CA LYS A 188 14.59 -12.84 -3.74
C LYS A 188 13.07 -12.84 -3.78
N GLN A 189 12.42 -12.51 -2.66
CA GLN A 189 10.96 -12.50 -2.58
C GLN A 189 10.30 -11.40 -3.43
N LEU A 190 11.00 -10.32 -3.73
CA LEU A 190 10.52 -9.26 -4.61
C LEU A 190 10.32 -9.78 -6.02
N TYR A 191 11.28 -10.55 -6.54
CA TYR A 191 11.14 -11.20 -7.85
C TYR A 191 9.97 -12.20 -7.86
N ASN A 192 9.75 -12.94 -6.78
CA ASN A 192 8.59 -13.82 -6.65
C ASN A 192 7.25 -13.08 -6.68
N LEU A 193 7.23 -11.83 -6.23
CA LEU A 193 6.07 -10.93 -6.31
C LEU A 193 5.91 -10.28 -7.70
N GLY A 194 6.86 -10.48 -8.60
CA GLY A 194 6.91 -9.83 -9.90
C GLY A 194 7.50 -8.42 -9.86
N VAL A 195 8.06 -8.00 -8.72
CA VAL A 195 8.74 -6.71 -8.57
C VAL A 195 10.15 -6.80 -9.12
N GLU A 196 10.51 -5.86 -9.98
CA GLU A 196 11.85 -5.74 -10.54
C GLU A 196 12.71 -4.80 -9.67
N ILE A 197 13.99 -5.14 -9.51
CA ILE A 197 14.93 -4.31 -8.78
C ILE A 197 16.04 -3.87 -9.73
N GLU A 198 16.31 -2.56 -9.75
CA GLU A 198 17.45 -1.97 -10.46
C GLU A 198 18.41 -1.37 -9.43
N GLU A 199 19.61 -1.94 -9.34
CA GLU A 199 20.62 -1.49 -8.40
C GLU A 199 21.67 -0.62 -9.09
N ASN A 200 21.76 0.66 -8.68
CA ASN A 200 22.69 1.65 -9.19
C ASN A 200 23.64 2.12 -8.08
N SER A 201 24.78 2.69 -8.43
CA SER A 201 25.67 3.32 -7.47
C SER A 201 25.29 4.78 -7.21
N GLU A 202 25.75 5.33 -6.08
CA GLU A 202 25.67 6.78 -5.85
C GLU A 202 26.47 7.59 -6.86
N LEU A 203 27.51 7.01 -7.49
CA LEU A 203 28.32 7.67 -8.51
C LEU A 203 27.53 7.86 -9.80
N ASP A 204 26.71 6.90 -10.20
CA ASP A 204 25.83 7.00 -11.37
C ASP A 204 24.84 8.13 -11.17
N LEU A 205 24.23 8.20 -9.98
CA LEU A 205 23.32 9.28 -9.61
C LEU A 205 24.01 10.65 -9.58
N PHE A 206 25.24 10.71 -9.06
CA PHE A 206 25.99 11.96 -8.98
C PHE A 206 26.42 12.45 -10.38
N GLU A 207 26.81 11.56 -11.28
CA GLU A 207 27.07 11.89 -12.67
C GLU A 207 25.82 12.44 -13.36
N ALA A 208 24.67 11.77 -13.20
CA ALA A 208 23.40 12.24 -13.75
C ALA A 208 23.01 13.61 -13.19
N PHE A 209 23.18 13.83 -11.88
CA PHE A 209 22.93 15.11 -11.25
C PHE A 209 23.79 16.22 -11.87
N ASN A 210 25.08 15.99 -12.09
CA ASN A 210 25.98 16.96 -12.71
C ASN A 210 25.60 17.27 -14.17
N LYS A 211 25.08 16.30 -14.92
CA LYS A 211 24.60 16.51 -16.31
C LYS A 211 23.39 17.44 -16.37
N HIS A 212 22.59 17.54 -15.32
CA HIS A 212 21.45 18.45 -15.23
C HIS A 212 21.83 19.87 -14.75
N ALA A 213 23.11 20.16 -14.54
CA ALA A 213 23.54 21.48 -14.11
C ALA A 213 23.16 22.55 -15.15
N GLY A 214 22.35 23.52 -14.74
CA GLY A 214 21.89 24.62 -15.62
C GLY A 214 20.73 24.22 -16.57
N ASP A 215 20.07 23.09 -16.35
CA ASP A 215 18.87 22.69 -17.13
C ASP A 215 17.78 23.76 -17.05
N GLU A 216 17.17 24.12 -18.18
CA GLU A 216 16.18 25.18 -18.32
C GLU A 216 14.87 24.92 -17.51
N ARG A 217 14.62 23.69 -17.09
CA ARG A 217 13.44 23.29 -16.28
C ARG A 217 13.63 23.63 -14.80
N ILE A 218 14.86 23.81 -14.32
CA ILE A 218 15.16 24.04 -12.89
C ILE A 218 14.42 25.26 -12.34
N PRO A 219 14.38 26.44 -12.99
CA PRO A 219 13.68 27.61 -12.45
C PRO A 219 12.18 27.37 -12.21
N GLY A 220 11.53 26.55 -13.05
CA GLY A 220 10.13 26.18 -12.87
C GLY A 220 9.92 25.37 -11.59
N ILE A 221 10.77 24.38 -11.33
CA ILE A 221 10.70 23.55 -10.12
C ILE A 221 11.03 24.39 -8.86
N VAL A 222 12.00 25.30 -8.94
CA VAL A 222 12.32 26.23 -7.84
C VAL A 222 11.08 27.04 -7.46
N LYS A 223 10.36 27.58 -8.44
CA LYS A 223 9.12 28.33 -8.20
C LYS A 223 8.05 27.48 -7.50
N GLU A 224 7.86 26.24 -7.94
CA GLU A 224 6.95 25.31 -7.26
C GLU A 224 7.37 25.05 -5.81
N MET A 225 8.67 24.88 -5.53
CA MET A 225 9.20 24.70 -4.18
C MET A 225 8.99 25.95 -3.31
N GLU A 226 9.19 27.16 -3.87
CA GLU A 226 8.92 28.42 -3.17
C GLU A 226 7.44 28.57 -2.80
N GLU A 227 6.55 28.25 -3.72
CA GLU A 227 5.10 28.29 -3.49
C GLU A 227 4.67 27.27 -2.43
N GLU A 228 5.22 26.04 -2.48
CA GLU A 228 4.93 24.99 -1.51
C GLU A 228 5.39 25.33 -0.09
N LEU A 229 6.60 25.84 0.04
CA LEU A 229 7.22 26.15 1.34
C LEU A 229 6.70 27.48 1.91
N GLY A 230 6.39 28.46 1.08
CA GLY A 230 5.92 29.77 1.52
C GLY A 230 6.82 30.38 2.61
N ALA A 231 6.25 30.72 3.75
CA ALA A 231 6.98 31.28 4.91
C ALA A 231 7.97 30.28 5.55
N GLY A 232 7.82 28.98 5.30
CA GLY A 232 8.72 27.91 5.74
C GLY A 232 10.00 27.78 4.91
N ASN A 233 10.13 28.54 3.82
CA ASN A 233 11.35 28.57 3.02
C ASN A 233 12.48 29.34 3.74
N LYS A 234 13.16 28.65 4.66
CA LYS A 234 14.27 29.25 5.44
C LYS A 234 15.64 29.08 4.78
N LYS A 235 15.70 28.40 3.63
CA LYS A 235 16.93 28.04 2.92
C LYS A 235 16.77 28.23 1.40
N PRO A 236 16.40 29.43 0.92
CA PRO A 236 16.17 29.66 -0.50
C PRO A 236 17.44 29.43 -1.37
N GLU A 237 18.61 29.57 -0.78
CA GLU A 237 19.89 29.42 -1.46
C GLU A 237 20.18 28.02 -1.99
N ILE A 238 19.52 26.98 -1.45
CA ILE A 238 19.75 25.59 -1.89
C ILE A 238 18.66 25.08 -2.86
N LEU A 239 17.57 25.82 -3.08
CA LEU A 239 16.43 25.35 -3.88
C LEU A 239 16.82 24.95 -5.30
N SER A 240 17.75 25.69 -5.92
CA SER A 240 18.22 25.35 -7.28
C SER A 240 18.88 23.96 -7.33
N LYS A 241 19.69 23.60 -6.31
CA LYS A 241 20.29 22.26 -6.22
C LYS A 241 19.27 21.18 -5.94
N LEU A 242 18.30 21.47 -5.08
CA LEU A 242 17.20 20.53 -4.78
C LEU A 242 16.33 20.30 -6.02
N ALA A 243 16.02 21.35 -6.77
CA ALA A 243 15.28 21.25 -8.03
C ALA A 243 16.04 20.48 -9.11
N GLN A 244 17.36 20.69 -9.22
CA GLN A 244 18.22 19.89 -10.09
C GLN A 244 18.18 18.40 -9.70
N TYR A 245 18.20 18.09 -8.41
CA TYR A 245 18.15 16.72 -7.92
C TYR A 245 16.77 16.07 -8.17
N GLU A 246 15.66 16.80 -7.94
CA GLU A 246 14.32 16.35 -8.27
C GLU A 246 14.18 16.01 -9.76
N LEU A 247 14.68 16.90 -10.61
CA LEU A 247 14.70 16.71 -12.05
C LEU A 247 15.49 15.48 -12.44
N THR A 248 16.68 15.29 -11.84
CA THR A 248 17.53 14.13 -12.08
C THR A 248 16.81 12.81 -11.77
N LEU A 249 16.12 12.74 -10.63
CA LEU A 249 15.39 11.54 -10.28
C LEU A 249 14.18 11.29 -11.20
N LYS A 250 13.47 12.34 -11.59
CA LYS A 250 12.34 12.23 -12.53
C LYS A 250 12.78 11.73 -13.90
N ASP A 251 13.85 12.28 -14.45
CA ASP A 251 14.38 11.83 -15.74
C ASP A 251 14.94 10.42 -15.65
N TRP A 252 15.66 10.07 -14.56
CA TRP A 252 16.12 8.72 -14.32
C TRP A 252 14.97 7.71 -14.33
N VAL A 253 13.89 8.01 -13.62
CA VAL A 253 12.69 7.15 -13.61
C VAL A 253 12.13 6.96 -15.02
N GLN A 254 12.05 8.03 -15.84
CA GLN A 254 11.53 7.91 -17.20
C GLN A 254 12.41 7.05 -18.10
N GLU A 255 13.72 7.19 -17.99
CA GLU A 255 14.69 6.45 -18.80
C GLU A 255 14.80 4.98 -18.38
N HIS A 256 14.69 4.70 -17.06
CA HIS A 256 15.01 3.41 -16.47
C HIS A 256 13.81 2.54 -16.08
N LYS A 257 12.57 3.06 -16.07
CA LYS A 257 11.40 2.22 -15.76
C LYS A 257 11.25 1.02 -16.71
N GLY A 258 11.73 1.15 -17.95
CA GLY A 258 11.75 0.07 -18.94
C GLY A 258 10.36 -0.45 -19.29
N TYR A 259 10.19 -1.76 -19.22
CA TYR A 259 8.91 -2.44 -19.46
C TYR A 259 7.87 -2.19 -18.35
N ARG A 260 8.33 -1.87 -17.15
CA ARG A 260 7.45 -1.67 -15.98
C ARG A 260 6.66 -0.36 -16.11
N LYS A 261 5.50 -0.33 -15.46
CA LYS A 261 4.60 0.83 -15.51
C LYS A 261 4.79 1.74 -14.30
N TYR A 262 5.15 1.17 -13.15
CA TYR A 262 5.19 1.84 -11.86
C TYR A 262 6.58 1.75 -11.25
N VAL A 263 6.93 2.76 -10.46
CA VAL A 263 8.26 2.90 -9.88
C VAL A 263 8.18 3.37 -8.43
N ALA A 264 9.07 2.83 -7.60
CA ALA A 264 9.46 3.40 -6.31
C ALA A 264 10.98 3.52 -6.27
N ILE A 265 11.50 4.38 -5.41
CA ILE A 265 12.94 4.62 -5.28
C ILE A 265 13.40 4.26 -3.86
N ALA A 266 14.60 3.70 -3.75
CA ALA A 266 15.30 3.52 -2.49
C ALA A 266 16.66 4.24 -2.57
N GLY A 267 16.75 5.41 -1.94
CA GLY A 267 17.89 6.31 -2.07
C GLY A 267 18.79 6.33 -0.84
N LYS A 268 20.09 6.41 -1.04
CA LYS A 268 21.05 6.63 0.03
C LYS A 268 21.17 8.11 0.34
N CYS A 269 21.09 8.49 1.61
CA CYS A 269 21.09 9.89 2.04
C CYS A 269 22.31 10.26 2.89
N TRP A 270 23.17 9.29 3.28
CA TRP A 270 24.40 9.47 4.04
C TRP A 270 25.31 8.24 3.89
N PRO A 271 26.61 8.26 4.25
CA PRO A 271 27.37 9.39 4.83
C PRO A 271 28.00 10.31 3.78
N ALA A 272 28.23 9.84 2.55
CA ALA A 272 28.94 10.63 1.53
C ALA A 272 28.03 11.59 0.75
N PHE A 273 26.73 11.35 0.77
CA PHE A 273 25.75 12.12 -0.02
C PHE A 273 25.89 13.64 0.22
N GLN A 274 25.90 14.07 1.48
CA GLN A 274 25.95 15.47 1.87
C GLN A 274 27.19 16.19 1.34
N THR A 275 28.34 15.54 1.44
CA THR A 275 29.62 16.15 1.04
C THR A 275 29.78 16.20 -0.48
N GLN A 276 29.15 15.30 -1.22
CA GLN A 276 29.23 15.24 -2.68
C GLN A 276 28.16 16.14 -3.33
N PHE A 277 26.91 16.06 -2.90
CA PHE A 277 25.82 16.86 -3.46
C PHE A 277 25.72 18.27 -2.84
N GLY A 278 26.18 18.43 -1.59
CA GLY A 278 26.15 19.68 -0.85
C GLY A 278 24.82 20.02 -0.20
N PHE A 279 23.96 19.01 0.01
CA PHE A 279 22.65 19.09 0.68
C PHE A 279 22.19 17.69 1.14
N VAL A 280 21.06 17.59 1.83
CA VAL A 280 20.38 16.32 2.13
C VAL A 280 19.11 16.18 1.29
N PRO A 281 18.74 14.94 0.85
CA PRO A 281 17.67 14.74 -0.14
C PRO A 281 16.26 14.75 0.44
N CYS A 282 16.09 14.89 1.76
CA CYS A 282 14.83 14.61 2.47
C CYS A 282 13.62 15.36 1.88
N TYR A 283 13.75 16.67 1.63
CA TYR A 283 12.64 17.45 1.05
C TYR A 283 12.28 16.99 -0.37
N VAL A 284 13.28 16.69 -1.20
CA VAL A 284 13.02 16.17 -2.55
C VAL A 284 12.35 14.82 -2.50
N ASN A 285 12.79 13.94 -1.60
CA ASN A 285 12.14 12.63 -1.38
C ASN A 285 10.66 12.81 -1.00
N SER A 286 10.35 13.76 -0.10
CA SER A 286 8.99 14.06 0.31
C SER A 286 8.12 14.57 -0.85
N ARG A 287 8.67 15.41 -1.72
CA ARG A 287 7.98 15.93 -2.91
C ARG A 287 7.66 14.83 -3.93
N LEU A 288 8.62 13.97 -4.23
CA LEU A 288 8.39 12.83 -5.13
C LEU A 288 7.35 11.87 -4.58
N THR A 289 7.41 11.58 -3.28
CA THR A 289 6.40 10.75 -2.59
C THR A 289 5.01 11.38 -2.67
N ALA A 290 4.90 12.71 -2.48
CA ALA A 290 3.64 13.45 -2.66
C ALA A 290 3.12 13.42 -4.11
N GLN A 291 4.02 13.29 -5.09
CA GLN A 291 3.69 13.13 -6.51
C GLN A 291 3.40 11.66 -6.90
N GLY A 292 3.30 10.76 -5.92
CA GLY A 292 2.98 9.35 -6.11
C GLY A 292 4.18 8.47 -6.47
N ILE A 293 5.41 8.98 -6.36
CA ILE A 293 6.64 8.20 -6.52
C ILE A 293 7.33 8.07 -5.16
N PRO A 294 7.04 7.02 -4.37
CA PRO A 294 7.68 6.85 -3.06
C PRO A 294 9.19 6.79 -3.15
N VAL A 295 9.86 7.53 -2.26
CA VAL A 295 11.32 7.53 -2.13
C VAL A 295 11.70 7.19 -0.71
N SER A 296 12.05 5.94 -0.49
CA SER A 296 12.50 5.43 0.81
C SER A 296 13.94 5.82 1.09
N CYS A 297 14.23 6.22 2.33
CA CYS A 297 15.58 6.56 2.75
C CYS A 297 16.45 5.31 3.00
N GLU A 298 17.78 5.55 3.02
CA GLU A 298 18.80 4.58 3.49
C GLU A 298 18.85 3.28 2.69
N VAL A 299 18.37 3.35 1.43
CA VAL A 299 18.26 2.21 0.51
C VAL A 299 17.37 1.10 1.09
N ASP A 300 16.33 1.48 1.83
CA ASP A 300 15.36 0.53 2.35
C ASP A 300 14.39 0.08 1.24
N ILE A 301 14.78 -0.97 0.52
CA ILE A 301 14.01 -1.52 -0.60
C ILE A 301 12.62 -2.01 -0.15
N TYR A 302 12.52 -2.64 1.03
CA TYR A 302 11.23 -3.06 1.59
C TYR A 302 10.43 -1.90 2.18
N GLY A 303 11.10 -0.82 2.59
CA GLY A 303 10.48 0.46 2.90
C GLY A 303 9.80 1.03 1.67
N ALA A 304 10.52 1.14 0.54
CA ALA A 304 9.98 1.60 -0.74
C ALA A 304 8.79 0.75 -1.22
N LEU A 305 8.89 -0.59 -1.09
CA LEU A 305 7.79 -1.50 -1.37
C LEU A 305 6.57 -1.22 -0.49
N SER A 306 6.78 -1.05 0.81
CA SER A 306 5.69 -0.80 1.76
C SER A 306 5.03 0.55 1.50
N GLU A 307 5.81 1.62 1.29
CA GLU A 307 5.27 2.93 0.90
C GLU A 307 4.46 2.85 -0.40
N TYR A 308 4.97 2.11 -1.41
CA TYR A 308 4.25 1.96 -2.67
C TYR A 308 2.92 1.21 -2.51
N ILE A 309 2.88 0.12 -1.74
CA ILE A 309 1.64 -0.61 -1.43
C ILE A 309 0.61 0.33 -0.77
N GLY A 310 1.03 1.13 0.20
CA GLY A 310 0.14 2.09 0.84
C GLY A 310 -0.34 3.19 -0.09
N THR A 311 0.54 3.72 -0.94
CA THR A 311 0.19 4.73 -1.94
C THR A 311 -0.92 4.23 -2.87
N VAL A 312 -0.81 2.99 -3.37
CA VAL A 312 -1.82 2.44 -4.29
C VAL A 312 -3.11 2.02 -3.60
N ILE A 313 -3.06 1.62 -2.31
CA ILE A 313 -4.26 1.31 -1.53
C ILE A 313 -5.02 2.58 -1.16
N SER A 314 -4.32 3.56 -0.60
CA SER A 314 -4.94 4.80 -0.10
C SER A 314 -5.24 5.82 -1.20
N GLN A 315 -4.53 5.74 -2.32
CA GLN A 315 -4.47 6.79 -3.35
C GLN A 315 -4.12 8.16 -2.76
N ASP A 316 -3.31 8.14 -1.71
CA ASP A 316 -2.86 9.32 -0.97
C ASP A 316 -1.37 9.19 -0.64
N THR A 317 -0.78 10.30 -0.21
CA THR A 317 0.62 10.36 0.19
C THR A 317 0.85 9.54 1.47
N VAL A 318 1.86 8.70 1.43
CA VAL A 318 2.39 7.94 2.57
C VAL A 318 3.70 8.54 3.06
N THR A 319 4.26 8.03 4.14
CA THR A 319 5.62 8.39 4.59
C THR A 319 6.29 7.19 5.24
N LEU A 320 7.63 7.14 5.17
CA LEU A 320 8.43 6.20 5.93
C LEU A 320 8.83 6.85 7.25
N LEU A 321 8.60 6.18 8.38
CA LEU A 321 8.99 6.66 9.71
C LEU A 321 9.67 5.56 10.52
N ASP A 322 10.49 6.02 11.46
CA ASP A 322 11.03 5.18 12.53
C ASP A 322 10.02 5.03 13.65
N ILE A 323 9.88 3.85 14.22
CA ILE A 323 9.44 3.69 15.60
C ILE A 323 10.63 4.12 16.45
N ASN A 324 10.69 5.43 16.75
CA ASN A 324 11.95 6.07 17.15
C ASN A 324 12.17 6.06 18.66
N ASN A 325 11.40 6.84 19.39
CA ASN A 325 11.58 7.03 20.83
C ASN A 325 10.29 6.72 21.60
N THR A 326 10.43 6.34 22.86
CA THR A 326 9.32 6.41 23.81
C THR A 326 8.92 7.86 24.01
N VAL A 327 7.65 8.13 24.26
CA VAL A 327 7.21 9.44 24.76
C VAL A 327 7.81 9.65 26.14
N PRO A 328 8.50 10.78 26.42
CA PRO A 328 9.01 11.09 27.75
C PRO A 328 7.90 11.10 28.81
N LYS A 329 8.19 10.60 30.00
CA LYS A 329 7.19 10.43 31.05
C LYS A 329 6.54 11.76 31.48
N ASP A 330 7.31 12.83 31.56
CA ASP A 330 6.83 14.16 31.88
C ASP A 330 5.90 14.71 30.79
N MET A 331 6.22 14.47 29.54
CA MET A 331 5.37 14.82 28.39
C MET A 331 4.05 14.02 28.41
N TYR A 332 4.12 12.72 28.67
CA TYR A 332 2.94 11.88 28.81
C TYR A 332 2.01 12.38 29.94
N GLU A 333 2.57 12.63 31.12
CA GLU A 333 1.80 13.11 32.29
C GLU A 333 1.15 14.49 32.04
N ALA A 334 1.83 15.38 31.31
CA ALA A 334 1.35 16.72 31.03
C ALA A 334 0.34 16.79 29.88
N ASP A 335 0.56 16.03 28.81
CA ASP A 335 -0.09 16.28 27.51
C ASP A 335 -1.02 15.15 27.06
N ILE A 336 -0.91 13.93 27.62
CA ILE A 336 -1.64 12.74 27.14
C ILE A 336 -2.54 12.16 28.22
N LYS A 337 -2.00 11.89 29.41
CA LYS A 337 -2.71 11.25 30.51
C LYS A 337 -3.99 11.99 30.90
N GLY A 338 -5.10 11.27 30.88
CA GLY A 338 -6.43 11.82 31.21
C GLY A 338 -7.05 12.72 30.15
N LYS A 339 -6.34 12.95 29.03
CA LYS A 339 -6.87 13.65 27.84
C LYS A 339 -7.20 12.68 26.72
N PHE A 340 -6.49 11.56 26.64
CA PHE A 340 -6.66 10.51 25.66
C PHE A 340 -6.72 9.15 26.38
N ASP A 341 -7.41 8.17 25.78
CA ASP A 341 -7.57 6.82 26.35
C ASP A 341 -6.40 5.90 25.95
N TYR A 342 -5.18 6.35 26.26
CA TYR A 342 -3.95 5.60 26.00
C TYR A 342 -3.05 5.58 27.23
N THR A 343 -2.38 4.47 27.46
CA THR A 343 -1.31 4.38 28.45
C THR A 343 0.01 4.87 27.86
N LEU A 344 1.00 5.14 28.70
CA LEU A 344 2.35 5.48 28.23
C LEU A 344 2.93 4.42 27.28
N LYS A 345 2.60 3.14 27.49
CA LYS A 345 3.10 2.02 26.67
C LYS A 345 2.38 1.91 25.31
N ASP A 346 1.28 2.61 25.12
CA ASP A 346 0.58 2.69 23.85
C ASP A 346 1.15 3.78 22.94
N THR A 347 2.06 4.61 23.46
CA THR A 347 2.56 5.80 22.76
C THR A 347 4.05 5.70 22.42
N PHE A 348 4.43 6.30 21.30
CA PHE A 348 5.83 6.46 20.87
C PHE A 348 5.99 7.69 19.97
N MET A 349 7.25 8.12 19.78
CA MET A 349 7.58 9.16 18.82
C MET A 349 7.85 8.48 17.47
N GLY A 350 7.01 8.73 16.47
CA GLY A 350 7.27 8.36 15.07
C GLY A 350 8.06 9.48 14.40
N PHE A 351 9.22 9.18 13.85
CA PHE A 351 10.19 10.18 13.41
C PHE A 351 10.85 9.79 12.08
N HIS A 352 11.16 10.78 11.26
CA HIS A 352 12.23 10.72 10.28
C HIS A 352 12.89 12.09 10.09
N CYS A 353 14.04 12.10 9.40
CA CYS A 353 14.86 13.32 9.27
C CYS A 353 14.19 14.48 8.52
N GLY A 354 13.01 14.30 7.92
CA GLY A 354 12.30 15.36 7.20
C GLY A 354 11.87 14.98 5.78
N ASN A 355 11.47 13.73 5.59
CA ASN A 355 10.96 13.20 4.32
C ASN A 355 9.43 13.05 4.27
N THR A 356 8.70 13.51 5.29
CA THR A 356 7.24 13.56 5.23
C THR A 356 6.79 14.76 4.40
N ALA A 357 5.88 14.55 3.47
CA ALA A 357 5.37 15.59 2.58
C ALA A 357 4.71 16.75 3.35
N SER A 358 4.89 17.98 2.85
CA SER A 358 4.35 19.22 3.44
C SER A 358 2.86 19.13 3.73
N GLY A 359 2.08 18.53 2.82
CA GLY A 359 0.64 18.32 2.98
C GLY A 359 0.24 17.43 4.17
N LYS A 360 1.17 16.67 4.74
CA LYS A 360 0.96 15.80 5.91
C LYS A 360 1.53 16.38 7.21
N LEU A 361 2.08 17.59 7.16
CA LEU A 361 2.60 18.32 8.31
C LEU A 361 1.65 19.45 8.72
N SER A 362 1.53 19.71 10.02
CA SER A 362 0.74 20.81 10.58
C SER A 362 1.36 22.18 10.29
N PHE A 363 2.68 22.22 10.23
CA PHE A 363 3.51 23.29 9.71
C PHE A 363 4.74 22.67 9.04
N CYS A 364 5.43 23.41 8.19
CA CYS A 364 6.68 22.93 7.64
C CYS A 364 7.71 24.07 7.52
N GLU A 365 8.94 23.75 7.84
CA GLU A 365 10.08 24.64 7.67
C GLU A 365 11.28 23.86 7.09
N MET A 366 11.88 24.40 6.04
CA MET A 366 13.12 23.83 5.53
C MET A 366 14.28 24.19 6.46
N LYS A 367 14.98 23.19 6.93
CA LYS A 367 16.10 23.32 7.85
C LYS A 367 17.29 22.46 7.45
N TYR A 368 18.15 22.20 8.39
CA TYR A 368 19.30 21.31 8.28
C TYR A 368 19.10 20.06 9.14
N GLN A 369 19.69 18.97 8.72
CA GLN A 369 19.61 17.69 9.39
C GLN A 369 20.46 17.68 10.67
N MET A 370 19.82 17.81 11.82
CA MET A 370 20.51 18.03 13.11
C MET A 370 21.41 16.89 13.57
N ILE A 371 21.10 15.64 13.19
CA ILE A 371 21.91 14.47 13.56
C ILE A 371 23.25 14.54 12.79
N MET A 372 23.22 14.82 11.50
CA MET A 372 24.42 14.89 10.66
C MET A 372 25.23 16.15 10.92
N ALA A 373 24.60 17.26 11.29
CA ALA A 373 25.27 18.50 11.64
C ALA A 373 26.17 18.40 12.90
N ARG A 374 26.11 17.30 13.63
CA ARG A 374 27.06 17.01 14.71
C ARG A 374 28.47 16.63 14.19
N ALA A 375 28.55 16.11 12.97
CA ALA A 375 29.78 15.62 12.37
C ALA A 375 30.14 16.31 11.05
N LEU A 376 29.21 17.01 10.42
CA LEU A 376 29.39 17.68 9.13
C LEU A 376 29.06 19.18 9.25
N PRO A 377 29.58 20.04 8.35
CA PRO A 377 29.20 21.43 8.26
C PRO A 377 27.70 21.58 8.02
N ILE A 378 27.06 22.58 8.65
CA ILE A 378 25.61 22.84 8.53
C ILE A 378 25.23 23.09 7.07
N GLU A 379 26.09 23.73 6.29
CA GLU A 379 25.88 24.10 4.90
C GLU A 379 25.58 22.90 4.00
N VAL A 380 26.19 21.74 4.27
CA VAL A 380 25.98 20.50 3.50
C VAL A 380 24.87 19.61 4.07
N THR A 381 24.28 20.00 5.19
CA THR A 381 23.18 19.24 5.85
C THR A 381 21.82 19.88 5.69
N GLN A 382 21.69 20.93 4.89
CA GLN A 382 20.43 21.61 4.59
C GLN A 382 19.57 20.80 3.60
N GLY A 383 18.24 20.91 3.69
CA GLY A 383 17.30 20.25 2.79
C GLY A 383 16.37 19.24 3.47
N THR A 384 16.25 19.29 4.81
CA THR A 384 15.19 18.59 5.55
C THR A 384 13.92 19.43 5.60
N LEU A 385 12.77 18.78 5.75
CA LEU A 385 11.50 19.44 6.03
C LEU A 385 11.07 19.10 7.45
N GLU A 386 11.14 20.07 8.35
CA GLU A 386 10.69 19.91 9.75
C GLU A 386 9.24 20.29 9.92
N GLY A 387 8.52 19.52 10.73
CA GLY A 387 7.15 19.79 11.11
C GLY A 387 6.51 18.66 11.91
N ASP A 388 5.50 19.02 12.70
CA ASP A 388 4.69 18.03 13.39
C ASP A 388 3.73 17.35 12.40
N ILE A 389 3.71 16.02 12.39
CA ILE A 389 2.79 15.23 11.56
C ILE A 389 1.35 15.55 11.98
N LYS A 390 0.47 15.77 11.00
CA LYS A 390 -0.94 16.10 11.25
C LYS A 390 -1.62 15.04 12.10
N PRO A 391 -2.37 15.43 13.12
CA PRO A 391 -3.18 14.52 13.92
C PRO A 391 -4.25 13.80 13.09
N GLY A 392 -4.56 12.58 13.48
CA GLY A 392 -5.61 11.78 12.85
C GLY A 392 -5.29 10.29 12.78
N SER A 393 -6.25 9.52 12.30
CA SER A 393 -6.11 8.07 12.15
C SER A 393 -4.98 7.71 11.20
N ILE A 394 -4.23 6.68 11.55
CA ILE A 394 -3.14 6.13 10.72
C ILE A 394 -3.16 4.61 10.71
N THR A 395 -2.52 4.07 9.68
CA THR A 395 -2.09 2.69 9.64
C THR A 395 -0.58 2.65 9.47
N PHE A 396 0.13 2.16 10.50
CA PHE A 396 1.57 1.95 10.51
C PHE A 396 1.85 0.49 10.15
N TYR A 397 2.63 0.22 9.12
CA TYR A 397 2.77 -1.13 8.59
C TYR A 397 4.12 -1.33 7.89
N ARG A 398 4.50 -2.60 7.73
CA ARG A 398 5.66 -2.99 6.93
C ARG A 398 5.47 -4.39 6.36
N LEU A 399 5.89 -4.57 5.14
CA LEU A 399 6.16 -5.87 4.52
C LEU A 399 7.66 -6.04 4.40
N GLN A 400 8.20 -7.21 4.74
CA GLN A 400 9.61 -7.53 4.52
C GLN A 400 9.86 -9.03 4.39
N SER A 401 11.09 -9.37 4.01
CA SER A 401 11.65 -10.71 4.08
C SER A 401 12.82 -10.75 5.06
N THR A 402 13.10 -11.93 5.59
CA THR A 402 14.21 -12.20 6.48
C THR A 402 15.13 -13.28 5.90
N ALA A 403 16.16 -13.70 6.64
CA ALA A 403 17.16 -14.66 6.19
C ALA A 403 16.60 -16.03 5.76
N ASP A 404 15.43 -16.40 6.25
CA ASP A 404 14.68 -17.60 5.84
C ASP A 404 13.93 -17.46 4.50
N ASN A 405 14.02 -16.30 3.86
CA ASN A 405 13.31 -15.94 2.63
C ASN A 405 11.78 -16.02 2.73
N LYS A 406 11.19 -15.90 3.91
CA LYS A 406 9.76 -15.76 4.09
C LYS A 406 9.34 -14.31 4.10
N LEU A 407 8.18 -14.03 3.55
CA LEU A 407 7.54 -12.72 3.71
C LEU A 407 6.88 -12.66 5.08
N ARG A 408 7.04 -11.52 5.74
CA ARG A 408 6.40 -11.15 7.00
C ARG A 408 5.83 -9.76 6.91
N ALA A 409 4.76 -9.50 7.63
CA ALA A 409 4.16 -8.20 7.69
C ALA A 409 3.69 -7.84 9.10
N TYR A 410 3.63 -6.55 9.38
CA TYR A 410 2.84 -6.04 10.48
C TYR A 410 1.90 -4.93 10.02
N ILE A 411 0.80 -4.78 10.76
CA ILE A 411 -0.20 -3.75 10.56
C ILE A 411 -0.62 -3.25 11.95
N ALA A 412 -0.44 -1.97 12.21
CA ALA A 412 -0.79 -1.34 13.47
C ALA A 412 -1.64 -0.10 13.20
N GLN A 413 -2.93 -0.18 13.47
CA GLN A 413 -3.84 0.95 13.37
C GLN A 413 -3.90 1.72 14.68
N GLY A 414 -3.90 3.03 14.57
CA GLY A 414 -3.93 3.96 15.66
C GLY A 414 -4.10 5.38 15.16
N GLU A 415 -3.53 6.31 15.85
CA GLU A 415 -3.62 7.73 15.49
C GLU A 415 -2.36 8.51 15.85
N VAL A 416 -2.19 9.67 15.19
CA VAL A 416 -1.27 10.72 15.62
C VAL A 416 -2.03 11.65 16.55
N LEU A 417 -1.52 11.85 17.75
CA LEU A 417 -2.13 12.72 18.74
C LEU A 417 -1.82 14.21 18.47
N PRO A 418 -2.75 15.14 18.76
CA PRO A 418 -2.53 16.57 18.64
C PRO A 418 -1.66 17.11 19.80
N VAL A 419 -0.46 16.58 19.95
CA VAL A 419 0.50 16.89 21.01
C VAL A 419 1.77 17.42 20.37
N ALA A 420 2.27 18.58 20.86
CA ALA A 420 3.51 19.17 20.38
C ALA A 420 4.70 18.24 20.63
N THR A 421 5.47 17.97 19.60
CA THR A 421 6.54 16.97 19.67
C THR A 421 7.79 17.46 20.40
N ARG A 422 7.99 18.79 20.48
CA ARG A 422 9.14 19.43 21.13
C ARG A 422 10.50 18.95 20.62
N SER A 423 10.55 18.52 19.35
CA SER A 423 11.73 17.91 18.73
C SER A 423 11.94 18.47 17.31
N PHE A 424 12.74 17.82 16.50
CA PHE A 424 13.09 18.20 15.14
C PHE A 424 12.73 17.08 14.15
N GLY A 425 12.83 17.38 12.86
CA GLY A 425 12.49 16.46 11.78
C GLY A 425 11.00 16.44 11.45
N SER A 426 10.57 15.49 10.64
CA SER A 426 9.16 15.15 10.48
C SER A 426 8.78 14.16 11.56
N ILE A 427 8.01 14.59 12.54
CA ILE A 427 7.80 13.84 13.79
C ILE A 427 6.37 13.95 14.29
N GLY A 428 5.88 12.93 14.98
CA GLY A 428 4.56 12.91 15.59
C GLY A 428 4.54 12.08 16.88
N VAL A 429 3.57 12.34 17.74
CA VAL A 429 3.24 11.49 18.87
C VAL A 429 2.20 10.49 18.41
N PHE A 430 2.59 9.25 18.25
CA PHE A 430 1.76 8.14 17.81
C PHE A 430 1.16 7.41 19.01
N ALA A 431 -0.11 7.04 18.90
CA ALA A 431 -0.80 6.18 19.85
C ALA A 431 -1.39 4.98 19.12
N ILE A 432 -0.98 3.79 19.51
CA ILE A 432 -1.44 2.52 18.97
C ILE A 432 -1.90 1.63 20.14
N PRO A 433 -3.16 1.18 20.14
CA PRO A 433 -3.65 0.31 21.20
C PRO A 433 -2.78 -0.93 21.41
N GLU A 434 -2.44 -1.23 22.65
CA GLU A 434 -1.58 -2.36 23.05
C GLU A 434 -0.15 -2.31 22.46
N MET A 435 0.37 -1.12 22.10
CA MET A 435 1.68 -0.99 21.44
C MET A 435 2.81 -1.67 22.20
N GLY A 436 2.81 -1.65 23.54
CA GLY A 436 3.83 -2.32 24.33
C GLY A 436 3.88 -3.84 24.12
N ARG A 437 2.71 -4.49 23.95
CA ARG A 437 2.61 -5.91 23.59
C ARG A 437 2.96 -6.15 22.13
N PHE A 438 2.46 -5.29 21.24
CA PHE A 438 2.74 -5.34 19.82
C PHE A 438 4.23 -5.20 19.54
N TYR A 439 4.90 -4.26 20.22
CA TYR A 439 6.35 -4.08 20.14
C TYR A 439 7.11 -5.35 20.51
N ARG A 440 6.75 -6.00 21.65
CA ARG A 440 7.45 -7.19 22.12
C ARG A 440 7.15 -8.43 21.28
N TYR A 441 5.86 -8.72 21.01
CA TYR A 441 5.44 -9.99 20.44
C TYR A 441 5.29 -9.99 18.90
N VAL A 442 5.23 -8.81 18.28
CA VAL A 442 5.21 -8.69 16.83
C VAL A 442 6.55 -8.15 16.34
N LEU A 443 6.90 -6.91 16.71
CA LEU A 443 8.07 -6.26 16.11
C LEU A 443 9.39 -6.96 16.47
N ILE A 444 9.65 -7.23 17.75
CA ILE A 444 10.88 -7.90 18.19
C ILE A 444 10.87 -9.38 17.81
N GLU A 445 9.80 -10.11 18.12
CA GLU A 445 9.76 -11.55 17.96
C GLU A 445 9.76 -12.00 16.49
N LYS A 446 9.13 -11.22 15.61
CA LYS A 446 9.13 -11.46 14.15
C LYS A 446 10.26 -10.73 13.41
N ASN A 447 11.21 -10.11 14.15
CA ASN A 447 12.45 -9.50 13.64
C ASN A 447 12.23 -8.34 12.66
N PHE A 448 11.32 -7.41 12.98
CA PHE A 448 11.14 -6.20 12.21
C PHE A 448 12.17 -5.11 12.60
N PRO A 449 12.70 -4.35 11.62
CA PRO A 449 13.48 -3.17 11.90
C PRO A 449 12.60 -2.00 12.34
N HIS A 450 13.23 -0.88 12.66
CA HIS A 450 12.53 0.32 13.14
C HIS A 450 11.72 1.07 12.08
N HIS A 451 12.05 0.94 10.80
CA HIS A 451 11.30 1.55 9.71
C HIS A 451 9.94 0.91 9.50
N GLY A 452 8.93 1.74 9.28
CA GLY A 452 7.63 1.34 8.77
C GLY A 452 7.00 2.43 7.90
N ALA A 453 6.14 2.02 6.97
CA ALA A 453 5.34 2.94 6.20
C ALA A 453 4.11 3.36 6.98
N VAL A 454 3.70 4.61 6.80
CA VAL A 454 2.51 5.19 7.43
C VAL A 454 1.56 5.71 6.36
N ALA A 455 0.39 5.10 6.29
CA ALA A 455 -0.75 5.62 5.53
C ALA A 455 -1.68 6.40 6.46
N PHE A 456 -2.16 7.54 6.00
CA PHE A 456 -3.02 8.44 6.77
C PHE A 456 -4.48 8.03 6.60
N GLY A 457 -4.97 7.20 7.51
CA GLY A 457 -6.30 6.60 7.50
C GLY A 457 -6.31 5.14 7.95
N ASN A 458 -7.47 4.51 7.88
CA ASN A 458 -7.71 3.14 8.33
C ASN A 458 -7.70 2.16 7.14
N TYR A 459 -6.53 1.65 6.79
CA TYR A 459 -6.31 0.76 5.65
C TYR A 459 -5.94 -0.68 6.06
N GLY A 460 -6.02 -1.01 7.34
CA GLY A 460 -5.53 -2.29 7.86
C GLY A 460 -6.19 -3.50 7.24
N LYS A 461 -7.52 -3.48 7.02
CA LYS A 461 -8.25 -4.58 6.36
C LYS A 461 -7.73 -4.82 4.93
N ALA A 462 -7.60 -3.77 4.13
CA ALA A 462 -7.10 -3.87 2.76
C ALA A 462 -5.64 -4.36 2.72
N LEU A 463 -4.77 -3.83 3.59
CA LEU A 463 -3.38 -4.30 3.72
C LEU A 463 -3.29 -5.77 4.11
N PHE A 464 -4.10 -6.20 5.08
CA PHE A 464 -4.15 -7.59 5.51
C PHE A 464 -4.49 -8.54 4.35
N GLU A 465 -5.52 -8.21 3.58
CA GLU A 465 -5.93 -9.02 2.44
C GLU A 465 -4.91 -8.98 1.29
N VAL A 466 -4.27 -7.83 1.06
CA VAL A 466 -3.16 -7.74 0.09
C VAL A 466 -2.00 -8.64 0.50
N PHE A 467 -1.56 -8.56 1.75
CA PHE A 467 -0.44 -9.39 2.24
C PHE A 467 -0.76 -10.89 2.15
N LYS A 468 -1.95 -11.28 2.53
CA LYS A 468 -2.44 -12.66 2.37
C LYS A 468 -2.48 -13.06 0.89
N TYR A 469 -3.02 -12.22 0.02
CA TYR A 469 -3.13 -12.49 -1.42
C TYR A 469 -1.77 -12.71 -2.09
N ILE A 470 -0.77 -11.89 -1.75
CA ILE A 470 0.58 -12.01 -2.30
C ILE A 470 1.41 -13.13 -1.66
N GLY A 471 0.87 -13.83 -0.67
CA GLY A 471 1.45 -15.06 -0.11
C GLY A 471 2.21 -14.90 1.19
N VAL A 472 1.91 -13.87 1.96
CA VAL A 472 2.32 -13.84 3.37
C VAL A 472 1.44 -14.81 4.14
N ASP A 473 2.06 -15.73 4.86
CA ASP A 473 1.32 -16.64 5.75
C ASP A 473 0.57 -15.82 6.80
N VAL A 474 -0.69 -16.16 7.07
CA VAL A 474 -1.54 -15.40 8.01
C VAL A 474 -0.89 -15.28 9.39
N GLU A 475 -0.20 -16.33 9.85
CA GLU A 475 0.53 -16.35 11.12
C GLU A 475 1.75 -15.40 11.13
N GLU A 476 2.25 -15.04 9.96
CA GLU A 476 3.35 -14.09 9.79
C GLU A 476 2.88 -12.62 9.64
N ILE A 477 1.57 -12.38 9.70
CA ILE A 477 0.98 -11.05 9.72
C ILE A 477 0.62 -10.69 11.16
N GLY A 478 1.38 -9.78 11.77
CA GLY A 478 1.00 -9.18 13.05
C GLY A 478 0.00 -8.06 12.83
N TYR A 479 -1.18 -8.13 13.49
CA TYR A 479 -2.22 -7.13 13.32
C TYR A 479 -2.89 -6.78 14.66
N ASN A 480 -2.97 -5.48 15.00
CA ASN A 480 -3.48 -5.01 16.29
C ASN A 480 -4.97 -4.75 16.34
N GLN A 481 -5.78 -5.44 15.56
CA GLN A 481 -7.21 -5.20 15.45
C GLN A 481 -8.06 -5.81 16.58
N PRO A 482 -9.30 -5.30 16.76
CA PRO A 482 -10.28 -5.89 17.69
C PRO A 482 -10.53 -7.38 17.45
N LYS A 483 -11.03 -8.06 18.46
CA LYS A 483 -11.25 -9.53 18.46
C LYS A 483 -12.00 -10.06 17.22
N SER A 484 -12.97 -9.32 16.70
CA SER A 484 -13.75 -9.73 15.51
C SER A 484 -12.92 -9.91 14.25
N VAL A 485 -11.74 -9.27 14.17
CA VAL A 485 -10.81 -9.40 13.02
C VAL A 485 -9.69 -10.40 13.32
N ARG A 486 -9.45 -10.75 14.57
CA ARG A 486 -8.43 -11.75 14.99
C ARG A 486 -8.72 -13.16 14.52
N TYR A 487 -9.96 -13.47 14.13
CA TYR A 487 -10.30 -14.72 13.45
C TYR A 487 -9.45 -15.03 12.23
N ARG A 488 -8.82 -14.00 11.64
CA ARG A 488 -7.95 -14.16 10.48
C ARG A 488 -6.51 -14.49 10.82
N THR A 489 -6.08 -14.17 12.05
CA THR A 489 -4.71 -14.34 12.51
C THR A 489 -4.56 -15.37 13.62
N GLU A 490 -5.62 -15.58 14.36
CA GLU A 490 -5.68 -16.55 15.45
C GLU A 490 -6.88 -17.45 15.18
N ASN A 491 -6.68 -18.73 14.93
CA ASN A 491 -7.80 -19.65 14.77
C ASN A 491 -8.53 -19.79 16.11
N PRO A 492 -9.74 -19.24 16.29
CA PRO A 492 -10.45 -19.31 17.56
C PRO A 492 -11.02 -20.68 17.87
N PHE A 493 -10.94 -21.61 16.91
CA PHE A 493 -11.41 -22.99 17.01
C PHE A 493 -10.27 -24.00 17.06
N ALA A 494 -9.01 -23.53 17.08
CA ALA A 494 -7.84 -24.41 17.23
C ALA A 494 -7.58 -24.77 18.70
#